data_b887b27d4419fc50a14eab695db7cd8e
#
_entry.id   b887b27d4419fc50a14eab695db7cd8e
#
_cell.length_a   1.000
_cell.length_b   1.000
_cell.length_c   1.000
_cell.angle_alpha   90.00
_cell.angle_beta   90.00
_cell.angle_gamma   90.00
#
_symmetry.space_group_name_H-M   'P 1'
#
loop_
_entity.id
_entity.type
_entity.pdbx_description
1 polymer ?
#
loop_
_entity_poly.entity_id
_entity_poly.type
_entity_poly.pdbx_seq_one_letter_code
_entity_poly.pdbx_strand_id
1 'polypeptide(L)'
;MKRILGILTLCCLIGLTDSQAQNQDIITSRAYPQGYFRNPLNIAMDASGTFGELRSTHFHAGDDYRTQQRIGLPLHAAAEGYVSRVRVQIGGGGNSVYIDHPNGFTTVYLHMDSFNDALTNIVRAEQYKQKRFDVDIPLEAGQIALTKGQFIGNTGNTGASGGPHLHFEIRDTKTQHPLNPQLFGLRFADKFHPTINSIMLYDLNQNLFNEYTSRKTLSVKATRSGLYTLSQTSPLQVSGKFGLGI
;
A
#
# COMPACT_ATOMS: atom_id res chain seq x y z
N MET A 1 -67.76 11.88 36.77
CA MET A 1 -66.48 11.19 36.69
C MET A 1 -65.96 11.38 35.27
N LYS A 2 -65.01 12.31 35.05
CA LYS A 2 -64.37 12.55 33.76
C LYS A 2 -62.97 11.88 33.79
N ARG A 3 -62.74 10.88 32.96
CA ARG A 3 -61.42 10.25 32.77
C ARG A 3 -60.64 11.11 31.78
N ILE A 4 -59.54 11.67 32.21
CA ILE A 4 -58.56 12.37 31.38
C ILE A 4 -57.59 11.28 30.85
N LEU A 5 -57.59 11.09 29.57
CA LEU A 5 -56.65 10.19 28.87
C LEU A 5 -55.42 11.02 28.50
N GLY A 6 -54.31 10.82 29.23
CA GLY A 6 -53.04 11.47 28.92
C GLY A 6 -52.34 10.73 27.78
N ILE A 7 -52.16 11.39 26.66
CA ILE A 7 -51.35 10.91 25.54
C ILE A 7 -49.88 11.26 25.85
N LEU A 8 -49.08 10.23 26.12
CA LEU A 8 -47.65 10.35 26.30
C LEU A 8 -47.00 10.35 24.88
N THR A 9 -46.64 11.53 24.41
CA THR A 9 -45.89 11.67 23.14
C THR A 9 -44.40 11.37 23.42
N LEU A 10 -43.94 10.16 23.08
CA LEU A 10 -42.54 9.79 23.14
C LEU A 10 -41.84 10.42 21.93
N CYS A 11 -41.17 11.56 22.12
CA CYS A 11 -40.27 12.11 21.13
C CYS A 11 -39.01 11.23 21.06
N CYS A 12 -38.94 10.33 20.09
CA CYS A 12 -37.67 9.72 19.68
C CYS A 12 -36.76 10.78 19.04
N LEU A 13 -35.88 11.37 19.82
CA LEU A 13 -34.71 12.07 19.31
C LEU A 13 -33.78 11.04 18.70
N ILE A 14 -33.98 10.74 17.39
CA ILE A 14 -32.96 10.08 16.60
C ILE A 14 -31.87 11.11 16.38
N GLY A 15 -30.84 11.05 17.23
CA GLY A 15 -29.61 11.77 16.97
C GLY A 15 -29.02 11.26 15.67
N LEU A 16 -29.07 12.08 14.63
CA LEU A 16 -28.24 11.91 13.45
C LEU A 16 -26.79 12.11 13.91
N THR A 17 -26.16 11.04 14.37
CA THR A 17 -24.71 11.01 14.48
C THR A 17 -24.20 10.99 13.04
N ASP A 18 -23.80 12.16 12.53
CA ASP A 18 -23.00 12.21 11.33
C ASP A 18 -21.83 11.24 11.51
N SER A 19 -21.80 10.22 10.66
CA SER A 19 -20.69 9.29 10.62
C SER A 19 -19.46 10.05 10.12
N GLN A 20 -18.74 10.69 11.02
CA GLN A 20 -17.44 11.37 10.79
C GLN A 20 -16.29 10.36 10.61
N ALA A 21 -16.60 9.07 10.54
CA ALA A 21 -15.59 8.02 10.60
C ALA A 21 -14.67 7.92 9.36
N GLN A 22 -14.98 8.61 8.27
CA GLN A 22 -14.17 8.48 7.03
C GLN A 22 -13.19 9.63 6.76
N ASN A 23 -13.22 10.71 7.51
CA ASN A 23 -12.40 11.90 7.23
C ASN A 23 -11.12 12.03 8.06
N GLN A 24 -10.88 11.17 9.07
CA GLN A 24 -9.71 11.31 9.94
C GLN A 24 -8.43 10.70 9.38
N ASP A 25 -8.51 9.85 8.35
CA ASP A 25 -7.37 9.10 7.83
C ASP A 25 -6.85 9.61 6.48
N ILE A 26 -7.45 10.63 5.91
CA ILE A 26 -6.94 11.26 4.69
C ILE A 26 -5.80 12.19 5.07
N ILE A 27 -4.56 11.75 4.86
CA ILE A 27 -3.37 12.60 4.99
C ILE A 27 -3.37 13.58 3.82
N THR A 28 -3.98 14.74 4.01
CA THR A 28 -3.96 15.84 3.05
C THR A 28 -2.68 16.66 3.23
N SER A 29 -1.95 16.91 2.15
CA SER A 29 -0.78 17.80 2.03
C SER A 29 0.29 17.68 3.14
N ARG A 30 1.00 16.56 3.18
CA ARG A 30 2.21 16.38 3.98
C ARG A 30 3.44 16.63 3.10
N ALA A 31 4.42 17.38 3.60
CA ALA A 31 5.73 17.45 2.95
C ALA A 31 6.48 16.13 3.16
N TYR A 32 6.89 15.50 2.06
CA TYR A 32 7.65 14.25 2.09
C TYR A 32 9.14 14.56 1.92
N PRO A 33 10.04 14.09 2.83
CA PRO A 33 11.47 14.41 2.77
C PRO A 33 12.12 13.76 1.55
N GLN A 34 12.59 14.60 0.61
CA GLN A 34 13.31 14.14 -0.58
C GLN A 34 14.75 13.78 -0.21
N GLY A 35 15.26 12.65 -0.75
CA GLY A 35 16.64 12.22 -0.54
C GLY A 35 16.98 11.69 0.87
N TYR A 36 16.02 11.68 1.79
CA TYR A 36 16.21 11.07 3.10
C TYR A 36 16.41 9.55 2.99
N PHE A 37 15.54 8.89 2.23
CA PHE A 37 15.67 7.47 1.94
C PHE A 37 16.53 7.24 0.70
N ARG A 38 17.38 6.22 0.76
CA ARG A 38 18.12 5.70 -0.40
C ARG A 38 17.39 4.50 -1.01
N ASN A 39 17.71 4.18 -2.26
CA ASN A 39 17.41 2.86 -2.82
C ASN A 39 17.98 1.76 -1.91
N PRO A 40 17.17 0.82 -1.42
CA PRO A 40 17.66 -0.29 -0.58
C PRO A 40 18.57 -1.27 -1.32
N LEU A 41 18.56 -1.25 -2.65
CA LEU A 41 19.43 -2.06 -3.51
C LEU A 41 20.58 -1.22 -4.08
N ASN A 42 21.71 -1.86 -4.37
CA ASN A 42 22.85 -1.23 -5.05
C ASN A 42 22.81 -1.45 -6.57
N ILE A 43 21.62 -1.52 -7.15
CA ILE A 43 21.38 -1.60 -8.59
C ILE A 43 20.43 -0.48 -9.01
N ALA A 44 20.32 -0.22 -10.31
CA ALA A 44 19.34 0.74 -10.81
C ALA A 44 17.92 0.33 -10.40
N MET A 45 17.11 1.31 -10.00
CA MET A 45 15.72 1.09 -9.63
C MET A 45 14.90 0.79 -10.88
N ASP A 46 14.27 -0.36 -10.88
CA ASP A 46 13.32 -0.82 -11.89
C ASP A 46 12.15 -1.52 -11.18
N ALA A 47 10.92 -1.21 -11.57
CA ALA A 47 9.72 -1.73 -10.92
C ALA A 47 9.07 -2.86 -11.71
N SER A 48 8.58 -3.87 -11.01
CA SER A 48 7.63 -4.87 -11.52
C SER A 48 6.21 -4.61 -11.05
N GLY A 49 6.04 -3.76 -10.05
CA GLY A 49 4.76 -3.29 -9.53
C GLY A 49 4.93 -1.99 -8.79
N THR A 50 3.94 -1.11 -8.83
CA THR A 50 3.99 0.20 -8.18
C THR A 50 2.90 0.36 -7.12
N PHE A 51 3.09 1.33 -6.23
CA PHE A 51 2.15 1.66 -5.18
C PHE A 51 0.75 1.96 -5.76
N GLY A 52 -0.28 1.39 -5.13
CA GLY A 52 -1.67 1.64 -5.49
C GLY A 52 -2.19 0.79 -6.65
N GLU A 53 -1.38 -0.08 -7.25
CA GLU A 53 -1.88 -1.05 -8.24
C GLU A 53 -2.96 -1.94 -7.64
N LEU A 54 -4.02 -2.19 -8.42
CA LEU A 54 -5.09 -3.10 -8.02
C LEU A 54 -4.58 -4.55 -8.06
N ARG A 55 -4.65 -5.21 -6.92
CA ARG A 55 -4.40 -6.65 -6.75
C ARG A 55 -5.74 -7.37 -6.59
N SER A 56 -5.75 -8.69 -6.53
CA SER A 56 -7.00 -9.47 -6.46
C SER A 56 -7.90 -9.13 -5.26
N THR A 57 -7.32 -8.73 -4.13
CA THR A 57 -8.03 -8.51 -2.86
C THR A 57 -7.70 -7.18 -2.17
N HIS A 58 -6.73 -6.41 -2.68
CA HIS A 58 -6.25 -5.19 -2.04
C HIS A 58 -5.54 -4.29 -3.05
N PHE A 59 -5.22 -3.06 -2.66
CA PHE A 59 -4.29 -2.21 -3.39
C PHE A 59 -2.86 -2.50 -2.94
N HIS A 60 -1.91 -2.43 -3.89
CA HIS A 60 -0.50 -2.65 -3.63
C HIS A 60 0.05 -1.60 -2.65
N ALA A 61 0.61 -2.05 -1.53
CA ALA A 61 1.01 -1.19 -0.42
C ALA A 61 2.40 -0.57 -0.55
N GLY A 62 3.15 -0.92 -1.59
CA GLY A 62 4.51 -0.47 -1.82
C GLY A 62 4.93 -0.52 -3.28
N ASP A 63 6.22 -0.55 -3.52
CA ASP A 63 6.80 -0.76 -4.83
C ASP A 63 7.53 -2.11 -4.87
N ASP A 64 7.34 -2.88 -5.94
CA ASP A 64 8.06 -4.14 -6.19
C ASP A 64 9.29 -3.85 -7.05
N TYR A 65 10.48 -3.90 -6.46
CA TYR A 65 11.74 -3.65 -7.16
C TYR A 65 12.27 -4.93 -7.80
N ARG A 66 12.55 -4.89 -9.10
CA ARG A 66 13.16 -6.00 -9.82
C ARG A 66 14.55 -6.31 -9.28
N THR A 67 14.83 -7.58 -9.06
CA THR A 67 16.11 -8.09 -8.58
C THR A 67 16.88 -8.83 -9.67
N GLN A 68 16.70 -8.44 -10.94
CA GLN A 68 17.31 -9.09 -12.09
C GLN A 68 16.96 -10.60 -12.18
N GLN A 69 15.74 -10.96 -11.77
CA GLN A 69 15.21 -12.33 -11.73
C GLN A 69 16.01 -13.30 -10.84
N ARG A 70 16.70 -12.79 -9.82
CA ARG A 70 17.51 -13.60 -8.90
C ARG A 70 17.26 -13.21 -7.44
N ILE A 71 17.48 -14.17 -6.56
CA ILE A 71 17.58 -13.97 -5.10
C ILE A 71 19.02 -13.64 -4.72
N GLY A 72 19.25 -13.24 -3.45
CA GLY A 72 20.59 -13.08 -2.88
C GLY A 72 21.23 -11.72 -3.14
N LEU A 73 20.51 -10.73 -3.69
CA LEU A 73 21.05 -9.37 -3.78
C LEU A 73 21.07 -8.72 -2.38
N PRO A 74 22.20 -8.06 -1.99
CA PRO A 74 22.28 -7.42 -0.71
C PRO A 74 21.24 -6.30 -0.54
N LEU A 75 20.51 -6.35 0.58
CA LEU A 75 19.56 -5.34 1.02
C LEU A 75 20.18 -4.45 2.10
N HIS A 76 19.90 -3.17 2.00
CA HIS A 76 20.44 -2.16 2.89
C HIS A 76 19.32 -1.31 3.50
N ALA A 77 19.50 -0.88 4.74
CA ALA A 77 18.61 0.07 5.39
C ALA A 77 18.49 1.36 4.57
N ALA A 78 17.28 1.76 4.22
CA ALA A 78 17.04 2.94 3.38
C ALA A 78 17.42 4.25 4.07
N ALA A 79 17.39 4.29 5.42
CA ALA A 79 17.85 5.40 6.24
C ALA A 79 18.32 4.88 7.60
N GLU A 80 18.87 5.77 8.44
CA GLU A 80 19.16 5.46 9.84
C GLU A 80 17.87 5.19 10.63
N GLY A 81 17.94 4.35 11.65
CA GLY A 81 16.81 3.98 12.48
C GLY A 81 17.10 2.77 13.35
N TYR A 82 16.06 2.03 13.70
CA TYR A 82 16.19 0.76 14.39
C TYR A 82 15.20 -0.25 13.83
N VAL A 83 15.55 -1.53 13.91
CA VAL A 83 14.62 -2.60 13.54
C VAL A 83 13.51 -2.67 14.59
N SER A 84 12.29 -2.33 14.22
CA SER A 84 11.13 -2.37 15.11
C SER A 84 10.39 -3.71 15.06
N ARG A 85 10.59 -4.50 13.99
CA ARG A 85 9.93 -5.80 13.83
C ARG A 85 10.67 -6.68 12.84
N VAL A 86 10.79 -7.96 13.15
CA VAL A 86 11.23 -9.01 12.23
C VAL A 86 10.14 -10.08 12.15
N ARG A 87 9.87 -10.57 10.95
CA ARG A 87 8.81 -11.53 10.76
C ARG A 87 9.22 -12.65 9.80
N VAL A 88 8.83 -13.88 10.12
CA VAL A 88 8.95 -15.05 9.25
C VAL A 88 7.56 -15.64 9.06
N GLN A 89 7.12 -15.79 7.81
CA GLN A 89 5.82 -16.34 7.44
C GLN A 89 5.96 -17.30 6.27
N ILE A 90 5.15 -18.35 6.26
CA ILE A 90 5.05 -19.27 5.11
C ILE A 90 4.38 -18.59 3.92
N GLY A 91 3.35 -17.76 4.18
CA GLY A 91 2.65 -16.96 3.18
C GLY A 91 2.85 -15.46 3.37
N GLY A 92 1.98 -14.63 2.83
CA GLY A 92 2.01 -13.18 2.98
C GLY A 92 3.35 -12.56 2.58
N GLY A 93 3.93 -11.73 3.45
CA GLY A 93 5.20 -11.04 3.20
C GLY A 93 6.46 -11.91 3.30
N GLY A 94 6.35 -13.20 3.67
CA GLY A 94 7.52 -14.05 3.84
C GLY A 94 8.42 -13.58 4.97
N ASN A 95 9.73 -13.65 4.74
CA ASN A 95 10.74 -13.06 5.61
C ASN A 95 10.72 -11.53 5.44
N SER A 96 10.56 -10.82 6.56
CA SER A 96 10.30 -9.37 6.52
C SER A 96 11.04 -8.64 7.62
N VAL A 97 11.51 -7.42 7.31
CA VAL A 97 12.12 -6.49 8.26
C VAL A 97 11.39 -5.16 8.21
N TYR A 98 11.12 -4.58 9.38
CA TYR A 98 10.54 -3.26 9.56
C TYR A 98 11.54 -2.38 10.28
N ILE A 99 11.79 -1.18 9.77
CA ILE A 99 12.74 -0.23 10.35
C ILE A 99 12.00 1.08 10.62
N ASP A 100 11.97 1.47 11.88
CA ASP A 100 11.42 2.76 12.30
C ASP A 100 12.52 3.82 12.26
N HIS A 101 12.20 4.98 11.68
CA HIS A 101 13.11 6.09 11.46
C HIS A 101 12.78 7.29 12.33
N PRO A 102 13.77 8.11 12.74
CA PRO A 102 13.56 9.28 13.60
C PRO A 102 12.58 10.31 13.04
N ASN A 103 12.36 10.30 11.72
CA ASN A 103 11.47 11.23 11.02
C ASN A 103 9.99 10.82 11.05
N GLY A 104 9.63 9.74 11.77
CA GLY A 104 8.25 9.27 11.93
C GLY A 104 7.73 8.41 10.77
N PHE A 105 8.62 7.85 9.97
CA PHE A 105 8.29 6.86 8.95
C PHE A 105 8.90 5.51 9.28
N THR A 106 8.27 4.44 8.76
CA THR A 106 8.75 3.06 8.85
C THR A 106 8.99 2.55 7.44
N THR A 107 10.16 1.96 7.18
CA THR A 107 10.39 1.21 5.93
C THR A 107 10.20 -0.28 6.16
N VAL A 108 9.60 -0.96 5.17
CA VAL A 108 9.28 -2.38 5.21
C VAL A 108 9.92 -3.09 4.03
N TYR A 109 10.56 -4.21 4.31
CA TYR A 109 11.26 -5.05 3.33
C TYR A 109 10.67 -6.45 3.40
N LEU A 110 10.01 -6.90 2.32
CA LEU A 110 9.36 -8.20 2.29
C LEU A 110 10.04 -9.16 1.29
N HIS A 111 9.62 -10.41 1.37
CA HIS A 111 10.07 -11.52 0.50
C HIS A 111 11.57 -11.80 0.58
N MET A 112 12.23 -11.43 1.68
CA MET A 112 13.67 -11.62 1.87
C MET A 112 14.04 -13.11 1.85
N ASP A 113 15.21 -13.43 1.31
CA ASP A 113 15.79 -14.77 1.36
C ASP A 113 16.39 -15.04 2.74
N SER A 114 17.17 -14.11 3.23
CA SER A 114 17.91 -14.24 4.48
C SER A 114 18.06 -12.89 5.18
N PHE A 115 18.27 -12.94 6.47
CA PHE A 115 18.61 -11.81 7.32
C PHE A 115 20.14 -11.76 7.56
N ASN A 116 20.63 -10.62 8.05
CA ASN A 116 21.99 -10.56 8.60
C ASN A 116 22.11 -11.41 9.88
N ASP A 117 23.34 -11.63 10.36
CA ASP A 117 23.58 -12.52 11.50
C ASP A 117 22.85 -12.09 12.77
N ALA A 118 22.80 -10.80 13.07
CA ALA A 118 22.13 -10.30 14.27
C ALA A 118 20.64 -10.63 14.27
N LEU A 119 19.94 -10.36 13.16
CA LEU A 119 18.52 -10.65 12.99
C LEU A 119 18.26 -12.16 12.91
N THR A 120 19.15 -12.91 12.23
CA THR A 120 19.07 -14.38 12.13
C THR A 120 19.13 -15.02 13.53
N ASN A 121 19.99 -14.55 14.40
CA ASN A 121 20.12 -15.09 15.76
C ASN A 121 18.85 -14.82 16.60
N ILE A 122 18.25 -13.63 16.47
CA ILE A 122 17.00 -13.29 17.14
C ILE A 122 15.86 -14.19 16.64
N VAL A 123 15.73 -14.32 15.32
CA VAL A 123 14.69 -15.16 14.69
C VAL A 123 14.82 -16.61 15.15
N ARG A 124 16.02 -17.19 15.07
CA ARG A 124 16.26 -18.57 15.53
C ARG A 124 15.94 -18.77 17.00
N ALA A 125 16.38 -17.87 17.86
CA ALA A 125 16.10 -17.95 19.29
C ALA A 125 14.58 -17.99 19.55
N GLU A 126 13.81 -17.14 18.90
CA GLU A 126 12.36 -17.11 19.07
C GLU A 126 11.66 -18.32 18.45
N GLN A 127 12.11 -18.80 17.28
CA GLN A 127 11.61 -20.04 16.66
C GLN A 127 11.79 -21.24 17.59
N TYR A 128 12.98 -21.43 18.18
CA TYR A 128 13.24 -22.50 19.13
C TYR A 128 12.41 -22.37 20.41
N LYS A 129 12.28 -21.16 20.94
CA LYS A 129 11.48 -20.87 22.13
C LYS A 129 10.00 -21.20 21.90
N GLN A 130 9.44 -20.79 20.76
CA GLN A 130 8.04 -21.05 20.40
C GLN A 130 7.82 -22.42 19.76
N LYS A 131 8.88 -23.16 19.41
CA LYS A 131 8.82 -24.44 18.68
C LYS A 131 8.01 -24.37 17.41
N ARG A 132 8.15 -23.28 16.64
CA ARG A 132 7.43 -23.06 15.39
C ARG A 132 8.31 -22.30 14.38
N PHE A 133 8.01 -22.50 13.09
CA PHE A 133 8.76 -21.87 12.01
C PHE A 133 8.41 -20.39 11.85
N ASP A 134 7.12 -20.09 11.80
CA ASP A 134 6.61 -18.72 11.64
C ASP A 134 6.64 -17.97 12.97
N VAL A 135 7.25 -16.79 12.96
CA VAL A 135 7.37 -15.92 14.13
C VAL A 135 7.17 -14.47 13.75
N ASP A 136 6.67 -13.71 14.69
CA ASP A 136 6.46 -12.27 14.59
C ASP A 136 7.04 -11.60 15.83
N ILE A 137 8.15 -10.89 15.64
CA ILE A 137 9.02 -10.45 16.72
C ILE A 137 9.08 -8.93 16.72
N PRO A 138 8.30 -8.26 17.59
CA PRO A 138 8.53 -6.84 17.87
C PRO A 138 9.86 -6.68 18.62
N LEU A 139 10.60 -5.63 18.29
CA LEU A 139 11.86 -5.27 18.94
C LEU A 139 11.75 -3.90 19.59
N GLU A 140 12.43 -3.74 20.71
CA GLU A 140 12.46 -2.48 21.44
C GLU A 140 13.28 -1.42 20.68
N ALA A 141 12.93 -0.16 20.89
CA ALA A 141 13.65 0.95 20.30
C ALA A 141 15.14 0.92 20.68
N GLY A 142 16.00 0.95 19.67
CA GLY A 142 17.46 0.92 19.86
C GLY A 142 18.07 -0.47 20.11
N GLN A 143 17.27 -1.54 20.22
CA GLN A 143 17.80 -2.91 20.39
C GLN A 143 18.69 -3.32 19.21
N ILE A 144 18.28 -3.00 17.99
CA ILE A 144 19.06 -3.17 16.75
C ILE A 144 19.07 -1.83 16.03
N ALA A 145 20.00 -0.97 16.38
CA ALA A 145 20.21 0.30 15.68
C ALA A 145 20.88 0.08 14.33
N LEU A 146 20.49 0.85 13.33
CA LEU A 146 21.00 0.79 11.97
C LEU A 146 21.40 2.18 11.47
N THR A 147 22.49 2.23 10.73
CA THR A 147 22.87 3.40 9.94
C THR A 147 22.29 3.28 8.53
N LYS A 148 22.11 4.43 7.85
CA LYS A 148 21.69 4.46 6.44
C LYS A 148 22.68 3.68 5.57
N GLY A 149 22.18 2.72 4.79
CA GLY A 149 23.01 1.87 3.94
C GLY A 149 23.61 0.64 4.63
N GLN A 150 23.34 0.41 5.90
CA GLN A 150 23.78 -0.79 6.60
C GLN A 150 23.08 -2.04 6.02
N PHE A 151 23.84 -3.13 5.86
CA PHE A 151 23.35 -4.42 5.37
C PHE A 151 22.34 -5.03 6.38
N ILE A 152 21.19 -5.46 5.87
CA ILE A 152 20.11 -6.07 6.67
C ILE A 152 19.80 -7.51 6.30
N GLY A 153 20.20 -7.95 5.10
CA GLY A 153 19.92 -9.28 4.57
C GLY A 153 19.95 -9.31 3.05
N ASN A 154 19.34 -10.32 2.46
CA ASN A 154 19.33 -10.50 1.02
C ASN A 154 17.91 -10.57 0.46
N THR A 155 17.75 -10.14 -0.79
CA THR A 155 16.49 -10.29 -1.55
C THR A 155 16.16 -11.74 -1.78
N GLY A 156 14.88 -12.06 -1.85
CA GLY A 156 14.41 -13.44 -2.02
C GLY A 156 13.14 -13.57 -2.84
N ASN A 157 12.42 -14.63 -2.51
CA ASN A 157 11.14 -14.99 -3.09
C ASN A 157 10.26 -15.73 -2.05
N THR A 158 10.40 -15.38 -0.76
CA THR A 158 9.66 -16.04 0.32
C THR A 158 8.25 -15.49 0.45
N GLY A 159 7.36 -16.26 1.07
CA GLY A 159 5.96 -15.86 1.24
C GLY A 159 5.11 -15.97 -0.02
N ALA A 160 4.09 -15.14 -0.14
CA ALA A 160 3.18 -15.10 -1.29
C ALA A 160 3.78 -14.26 -2.43
N SER A 161 4.80 -14.78 -3.08
CA SER A 161 5.54 -14.11 -4.16
C SER A 161 5.55 -14.96 -5.43
N GLY A 162 5.31 -14.33 -6.58
CA GLY A 162 5.32 -14.98 -7.90
C GLY A 162 6.70 -15.09 -8.56
N GLY A 163 7.73 -14.51 -7.97
CA GLY A 163 9.10 -14.53 -8.49
C GLY A 163 10.02 -13.59 -7.70
N PRO A 164 11.36 -13.70 -7.89
CA PRO A 164 12.33 -12.90 -7.13
C PRO A 164 12.14 -11.40 -7.33
N HIS A 165 11.88 -10.68 -6.24
CA HIS A 165 11.78 -9.23 -6.17
C HIS A 165 11.96 -8.75 -4.74
N LEU A 166 12.11 -7.44 -4.55
CA LEU A 166 11.97 -6.78 -3.27
C LEU A 166 10.65 -6.02 -3.25
N HIS A 167 9.71 -6.40 -2.38
CA HIS A 167 8.59 -5.53 -2.05
C HIS A 167 9.03 -4.54 -0.97
N PHE A 168 8.96 -3.25 -1.29
CA PHE A 168 9.42 -2.18 -0.41
C PHE A 168 8.30 -1.18 -0.13
N GLU A 169 8.10 -0.86 1.16
CA GLU A 169 7.10 0.10 1.58
C GLU A 169 7.71 1.23 2.41
N ILE A 170 7.06 2.39 2.39
CA ILE A 170 7.20 3.44 3.38
C ILE A 170 5.84 3.61 4.04
N ARG A 171 5.81 3.58 5.37
CA ARG A 171 4.60 3.77 6.17
C ARG A 171 4.74 4.96 7.10
N ASP A 172 3.64 5.57 7.46
CA ASP A 172 3.57 6.43 8.64
C ASP A 172 3.73 5.54 9.89
N THR A 173 4.73 5.81 10.73
CA THR A 173 5.03 4.93 11.89
C THR A 173 3.86 4.86 12.87
N LYS A 174 3.13 5.95 13.08
CA LYS A 174 2.06 6.01 14.07
C LYS A 174 0.80 5.26 13.62
N THR A 175 0.41 5.45 12.36
CA THR A 175 -0.83 4.88 11.82
C THR A 175 -0.61 3.57 11.08
N GLN A 176 0.62 3.26 10.69
CA GLN A 176 1.02 2.16 9.83
C GLN A 176 0.37 2.20 8.43
N HIS A 177 -0.21 3.35 8.04
CA HIS A 177 -0.73 3.52 6.69
C HIS A 177 0.41 3.56 5.68
N PRO A 178 0.34 2.77 4.59
CA PRO A 178 1.33 2.79 3.53
C PRO A 178 1.26 4.08 2.73
N LEU A 179 2.41 4.55 2.32
CA LEU A 179 2.61 5.79 1.55
C LEU A 179 3.37 5.46 0.27
N ASN A 180 3.06 6.16 -0.81
CA ASN A 180 3.76 5.96 -2.08
C ASN A 180 5.26 6.31 -1.95
N PRO A 181 6.20 5.35 -2.10
CA PRO A 181 7.64 5.60 -1.96
C PRO A 181 8.17 6.64 -2.94
N GLN A 182 7.53 6.82 -4.10
CA GLN A 182 7.92 7.81 -5.10
C GLN A 182 7.76 9.25 -4.61
N LEU A 183 6.86 9.49 -3.63
CA LEU A 183 6.72 10.80 -2.98
C LEU A 183 7.97 11.21 -2.18
N PHE A 184 8.80 10.25 -1.78
CA PHE A 184 10.04 10.46 -1.05
C PHE A 184 11.28 10.56 -1.96
N GLY A 185 11.07 10.63 -3.28
CA GLY A 185 12.13 10.73 -4.27
C GLY A 185 12.67 9.40 -4.79
N LEU A 186 12.12 8.26 -4.36
CA LEU A 186 12.47 6.94 -4.89
C LEU A 186 11.70 6.68 -6.19
N ARG A 187 12.18 7.28 -7.29
CA ARG A 187 11.46 7.28 -8.57
C ARG A 187 12.08 6.31 -9.57
N PHE A 188 11.23 5.64 -10.32
CA PHE A 188 11.64 4.83 -11.47
C PHE A 188 11.78 5.71 -12.72
N ALA A 189 12.63 5.29 -13.63
CA ALA A 189 12.76 5.92 -14.94
C ALA A 189 11.58 5.47 -15.84
N ASP A 190 10.41 6.05 -15.63
CA ASP A 190 9.24 5.85 -16.47
C ASP A 190 9.07 7.04 -17.42
N LYS A 191 9.03 6.74 -18.72
CA LYS A 191 8.85 7.71 -19.81
C LYS A 191 7.55 7.49 -20.59
N PHE A 192 6.77 6.49 -20.21
CA PHE A 192 5.56 6.12 -20.93
C PHE A 192 4.33 6.65 -20.22
N HIS A 193 3.46 7.32 -20.98
CA HIS A 193 2.14 7.67 -20.47
C HIS A 193 1.22 6.45 -20.52
N PRO A 194 0.31 6.28 -19.56
CA PRO A 194 -0.73 5.26 -19.62
C PRO A 194 -1.54 5.37 -20.91
N THR A 195 -1.87 4.23 -21.51
CA THR A 195 -2.76 4.18 -22.66
C THR A 195 -4.19 3.90 -22.17
N ILE A 196 -5.08 4.85 -22.42
CA ILE A 196 -6.51 4.68 -22.13
C ILE A 196 -7.17 4.09 -23.37
N ASN A 197 -7.66 2.86 -23.29
CA ASN A 197 -8.29 2.15 -24.40
C ASN A 197 -9.79 2.43 -24.48
N SER A 198 -10.46 2.58 -23.35
CA SER A 198 -11.88 2.86 -23.25
C SER A 198 -12.23 3.49 -21.91
N ILE A 199 -13.40 4.10 -21.85
CA ILE A 199 -14.04 4.56 -20.62
C ILE A 199 -15.33 3.77 -20.45
N MET A 200 -15.63 3.33 -19.24
CA MET A 200 -16.93 2.77 -18.89
C MET A 200 -17.82 3.84 -18.28
N LEU A 201 -19.03 3.97 -18.78
CA LEU A 201 -20.09 4.77 -18.15
C LEU A 201 -21.05 3.81 -17.44
N TYR A 202 -21.19 3.96 -16.12
CA TYR A 202 -22.09 3.17 -15.28
C TYR A 202 -23.35 3.97 -14.93
N ASP A 203 -24.50 3.34 -15.01
CA ASP A 203 -25.74 3.86 -14.46
C ASP A 203 -25.80 3.55 -12.96
N LEU A 204 -25.72 4.58 -12.11
CA LEU A 204 -25.78 4.48 -10.66
C LEU A 204 -27.12 4.92 -10.07
N ASN A 205 -28.17 4.99 -10.86
CA ASN A 205 -29.53 5.30 -10.36
C ASN A 205 -30.11 4.15 -9.52
N GLN A 206 -29.57 2.94 -9.65
CA GLN A 206 -29.88 1.81 -8.77
C GLN A 206 -29.20 1.96 -7.42
N ASN A 207 -29.81 1.42 -6.37
CA ASN A 207 -29.34 1.58 -5.00
C ASN A 207 -28.01 0.86 -4.69
N LEU A 208 -27.65 -0.15 -5.47
CA LEU A 208 -26.44 -0.94 -5.25
C LEU A 208 -25.63 -1.04 -6.55
N PHE A 209 -24.36 -0.69 -6.45
CA PHE A 209 -23.37 -0.99 -7.47
C PHE A 209 -22.92 -2.44 -7.34
N ASN A 210 -23.04 -3.22 -8.42
CA ASN A 210 -22.62 -4.62 -8.47
C ASN A 210 -22.22 -5.00 -9.91
N GLU A 211 -21.89 -6.26 -10.13
CA GLU A 211 -21.45 -6.79 -11.42
C GLU A 211 -22.52 -6.68 -12.54
N TYR A 212 -23.79 -6.56 -12.17
CA TYR A 212 -24.93 -6.41 -13.11
C TYR A 212 -25.30 -4.95 -13.36
N THR A 213 -24.60 -3.99 -12.73
CA THR A 213 -24.85 -2.56 -12.96
C THR A 213 -24.73 -2.24 -14.44
N SER A 214 -25.78 -1.61 -15.00
CA SER A 214 -25.83 -1.24 -16.42
C SER A 214 -24.63 -0.34 -16.76
N ARG A 215 -23.92 -0.70 -17.83
CA ARG A 215 -22.72 0.00 -18.27
C ARG A 215 -22.65 0.13 -19.78
N LYS A 216 -22.03 1.21 -20.23
CA LYS A 216 -21.76 1.48 -21.65
C LYS A 216 -20.28 1.72 -21.84
N THR A 217 -19.65 0.98 -22.74
CA THR A 217 -18.26 1.22 -23.14
C THR A 217 -18.21 2.39 -24.11
N LEU A 218 -17.34 3.35 -23.83
CA LEU A 218 -17.07 4.52 -24.65
C LEU A 218 -15.65 4.40 -25.21
N SER A 219 -15.54 4.34 -26.54
CA SER A 219 -14.23 4.34 -27.20
C SER A 219 -13.59 5.72 -27.09
N VAL A 220 -12.29 5.73 -26.87
CA VAL A 220 -11.47 6.94 -26.81
C VAL A 220 -10.41 6.92 -27.90
N LYS A 221 -9.92 8.10 -28.28
CA LYS A 221 -8.78 8.28 -29.18
C LYS A 221 -7.77 9.24 -28.56
N ALA A 222 -6.49 8.95 -28.72
CA ALA A 222 -5.43 9.87 -28.33
C ALA A 222 -5.44 11.08 -29.24
N THR A 223 -5.36 12.29 -28.68
CA THR A 223 -5.15 13.54 -29.41
C THR A 223 -3.68 13.96 -29.38
N ARG A 224 -3.00 13.63 -28.29
CA ARG A 224 -1.54 13.73 -28.09
C ARG A 224 -1.12 12.80 -26.95
N SER A 225 0.17 12.64 -26.73
CA SER A 225 0.68 11.81 -25.64
C SER A 225 0.04 12.20 -24.30
N GLY A 226 -0.58 11.22 -23.63
CA GLY A 226 -1.25 11.42 -22.34
C GLY A 226 -2.60 12.18 -22.40
N LEU A 227 -3.09 12.56 -23.56
CA LEU A 227 -4.37 13.25 -23.71
C LEU A 227 -5.31 12.48 -24.63
N TYR A 228 -6.52 12.21 -24.14
CA TYR A 228 -7.55 11.44 -24.82
C TYR A 228 -8.85 12.22 -24.94
N THR A 229 -9.64 11.91 -25.97
CA THR A 229 -11.00 12.39 -26.14
C THR A 229 -11.91 11.24 -26.55
N LEU A 230 -13.21 11.39 -26.35
CA LEU A 230 -14.16 10.40 -26.86
C LEU A 230 -14.07 10.32 -28.40
N SER A 231 -14.17 9.11 -28.93
CA SER A 231 -14.18 8.88 -30.39
C SER A 231 -15.43 9.39 -31.04
N GLN A 232 -16.56 9.44 -30.32
CA GLN A 232 -17.79 10.02 -30.79
C GLN A 232 -17.74 11.55 -30.79
N THR A 233 -18.38 12.18 -31.76
CA THR A 233 -18.47 13.65 -31.92
C THR A 233 -19.69 14.24 -31.24
N SER A 234 -20.77 13.47 -31.07
CA SER A 234 -21.98 13.92 -30.40
C SER A 234 -21.78 13.95 -28.88
N PRO A 235 -22.35 14.95 -28.19
CA PRO A 235 -22.29 14.99 -26.71
C PRO A 235 -22.89 13.73 -26.09
N LEU A 236 -22.25 13.25 -25.02
CA LEU A 236 -22.78 12.17 -24.22
C LEU A 236 -23.86 12.73 -23.28
N GLN A 237 -25.10 12.27 -23.48
CA GLN A 237 -26.21 12.65 -22.62
C GLN A 237 -26.27 11.63 -21.45
N VAL A 238 -26.26 12.13 -20.23
CA VAL A 238 -26.40 11.35 -18.99
C VAL A 238 -27.45 12.03 -18.11
N SER A 239 -28.16 11.24 -17.31
CA SER A 239 -29.13 11.74 -16.34
C SER A 239 -29.03 11.00 -15.03
N GLY A 240 -29.33 11.70 -13.93
CA GLY A 240 -29.26 11.11 -12.58
C GLY A 240 -27.82 10.85 -12.11
N LYS A 241 -27.62 9.76 -11.37
CA LYS A 241 -26.30 9.36 -10.85
C LYS A 241 -25.59 8.47 -11.86
N PHE A 242 -24.35 8.78 -12.14
CA PHE A 242 -23.51 7.96 -13.00
C PHE A 242 -22.07 7.87 -12.46
N GLY A 243 -21.35 6.85 -12.89
CA GLY A 243 -19.94 6.64 -12.58
C GLY A 243 -19.13 6.48 -13.86
N LEU A 244 -17.86 6.83 -13.79
CA LEU A 244 -16.89 6.60 -14.84
C LEU A 244 -15.84 5.60 -14.35
N GLY A 245 -15.51 4.61 -15.19
CA GLY A 245 -14.41 3.68 -14.99
C GLY A 245 -13.41 3.74 -16.15
N ILE A 246 -12.15 3.46 -15.88
CA ILE A 246 -11.04 3.40 -16.84
C ILE A 246 -10.42 2.02 -16.79
#